data_95a3b00dbe2f28b8b9dc79dae4350d74
#
_entry.id   95a3b00dbe2f28b8b9dc79dae4350d74
#
_cell.length_a   1.000
_cell.length_b   1.000
_cell.length_c   1.000
_cell.angle_alpha   90.00
_cell.angle_beta   90.00
_cell.angle_gamma   90.00
#
_symmetry.space_group_name_H-M   'P 1'
#
loop_
_entity.id
_entity.type
_entity.pdbx_description
1 polymer ?
#
loop_
_entity_poly.entity_id
_entity_poly.type
_entity_poly.pdbx_seq_one_letter_code
_entity_poly.pdbx_strand_id
1 'polypeptide(L)'
;MRTKHHESWLKEAHRWAGDHVATLLAHTFLTPTHVTLIRASCGLVSAWLIAMVGSATALRWAAFFLYLFSMLDAADGSLAKKKGEGTLAGAWLDRQADGIGFLAVFIAIAVRLGVSHDGAYFWPLIAILSLTMTTVVHLMNWVLRNKTVFKPLLTKPKEEVHVNPGHEPANDLSIATKLKRQLGPGYHKVSLIAMLGLIFNQLELAVASILAFMVAWWLYRTLQVLMRAMRVDAKAHGAD
;
A
#
# COMPACT_ATOMS: atom_id res chain seq x y z
N MET A 1 7.85 4.76 26.55
CA MET A 1 6.42 4.69 26.08
C MET A 1 6.38 5.01 24.59
N ARG A 2 5.97 4.06 23.72
CA ARG A 2 5.82 4.31 22.27
C ARG A 2 4.55 5.12 22.07
N THR A 3 4.68 6.34 21.56
CA THR A 3 3.55 7.13 21.06
C THR A 3 2.74 6.29 20.09
N LYS A 4 1.48 5.97 20.44
CA LYS A 4 0.53 5.32 19.53
C LYS A 4 0.29 6.28 18.36
N HIS A 5 1.05 6.14 17.28
CA HIS A 5 0.70 6.77 16.03
C HIS A 5 -0.62 6.15 15.56
N HIS A 6 -1.72 6.90 15.59
CA HIS A 6 -2.98 6.48 15.00
C HIS A 6 -2.79 6.26 13.50
N GLU A 7 -2.58 5.01 13.13
CA GLU A 7 -2.52 4.58 11.74
C GLU A 7 -3.95 4.55 11.15
N SER A 8 -4.08 4.36 9.84
CA SER A 8 -5.39 4.14 9.20
C SER A 8 -6.06 2.91 9.85
N TRP A 9 -7.36 2.99 10.16
CA TRP A 9 -8.13 1.88 10.76
C TRP A 9 -8.01 0.58 9.94
N LEU A 10 -7.95 0.69 8.61
CA LEU A 10 -7.77 -0.45 7.71
C LEU A 10 -6.39 -1.10 7.92
N LYS A 11 -5.35 -0.30 8.12
CA LYS A 11 -4.01 -0.80 8.40
C LYS A 11 -3.92 -1.43 9.80
N GLU A 12 -4.61 -0.85 10.77
CA GLU A 12 -4.71 -1.40 12.12
C GLU A 12 -5.42 -2.75 12.10
N ALA A 13 -6.54 -2.87 11.37
CA ALA A 13 -7.27 -4.13 11.21
C ALA A 13 -6.40 -5.21 10.51
N HIS A 14 -5.67 -4.86 9.45
CA HIS A 14 -4.74 -5.78 8.79
C HIS A 14 -3.62 -6.24 9.72
N ARG A 15 -3.03 -5.30 10.48
CA ARG A 15 -1.97 -5.63 11.45
C ARG A 15 -2.48 -6.51 12.57
N TRP A 16 -3.68 -6.22 13.06
CA TRP A 16 -4.32 -7.04 14.09
C TRP A 16 -4.52 -8.48 13.59
N ALA A 17 -5.12 -8.64 12.40
CA ALA A 17 -5.33 -9.96 11.80
C ALA A 17 -4.00 -10.69 11.54
N GLY A 18 -3.01 -10.00 10.94
CA GLY A 18 -1.68 -10.55 10.69
C GLY A 18 -0.94 -10.95 11.98
N ASP A 19 -1.07 -10.16 13.06
CA ASP A 19 -0.45 -10.49 14.35
C ASP A 19 -1.06 -11.71 15.01
N HIS A 20 -2.37 -11.92 14.89
CA HIS A 20 -3.04 -13.14 15.35
C HIS A 20 -2.58 -14.36 14.58
N VAL A 21 -2.52 -14.27 13.24
CA VAL A 21 -1.98 -15.35 12.40
C VAL A 21 -0.53 -15.63 12.76
N ALA A 22 0.31 -14.59 12.90
CA ALA A 22 1.71 -14.75 13.30
C ALA A 22 1.86 -15.41 14.68
N THR A 23 0.96 -15.14 15.63
CA THR A 23 0.97 -15.78 16.95
C THR A 23 0.72 -17.28 16.83
N LEU A 24 -0.25 -17.69 16.03
CA LEU A 24 -0.54 -19.10 15.76
C LEU A 24 0.65 -19.78 15.05
N LEU A 25 1.21 -19.13 14.05
CA LEU A 25 2.36 -19.65 13.29
C LEU A 25 3.67 -19.68 14.09
N ALA A 26 3.81 -18.84 15.12
CA ALA A 26 5.01 -18.82 15.95
C ALA A 26 5.28 -20.16 16.66
N HIS A 27 4.23 -20.93 16.92
CA HIS A 27 4.31 -22.27 17.53
C HIS A 27 4.48 -23.40 16.49
N THR A 28 4.63 -23.08 15.22
CA THR A 28 4.81 -24.06 14.14
C THR A 28 6.26 -24.03 13.62
N PHE A 29 6.59 -25.00 12.75
CA PHE A 29 7.87 -25.04 12.04
C PHE A 29 7.98 -24.00 10.90
N LEU A 30 6.90 -23.27 10.57
CA LEU A 30 6.88 -22.32 9.48
C LEU A 30 7.75 -21.10 9.80
N THR A 31 8.72 -20.83 8.94
CA THR A 31 9.55 -19.63 9.00
C THR A 31 8.87 -18.43 8.33
N PRO A 32 9.29 -17.19 8.61
CA PRO A 32 8.80 -16.02 7.90
C PRO A 32 8.90 -16.16 6.37
N THR A 33 10.00 -16.74 5.87
CA THR A 33 10.22 -17.00 4.44
C THR A 33 9.16 -17.94 3.85
N HIS A 34 8.76 -18.99 4.59
CA HIS A 34 7.67 -19.87 4.14
C HIS A 34 6.35 -19.09 4.01
N VAL A 35 6.05 -18.20 4.95
CA VAL A 35 4.83 -17.36 4.90
C VAL A 35 4.88 -16.42 3.70
N THR A 36 6.03 -15.79 3.41
CA THR A 36 6.22 -14.94 2.22
C THR A 36 5.99 -15.74 0.91
N LEU A 37 6.48 -16.99 0.82
CA LEU A 37 6.26 -17.84 -0.36
C LEU A 37 4.79 -18.23 -0.51
N ILE A 38 4.11 -18.63 0.57
CA ILE A 38 2.67 -18.91 0.57
C ILE A 38 1.89 -17.68 0.11
N ARG A 39 2.25 -16.52 0.63
CA ARG A 39 1.68 -15.23 0.24
C ARG A 39 1.84 -14.99 -1.26
N ALA A 40 3.05 -15.11 -1.80
CA ALA A 40 3.31 -14.94 -3.24
C ALA A 40 2.46 -15.90 -4.08
N SER A 41 2.34 -17.15 -3.66
CA SER A 41 1.47 -18.14 -4.32
C SER A 41 0.00 -17.70 -4.31
N CYS A 42 -0.51 -17.14 -3.23
CA CYS A 42 -1.87 -16.59 -3.19
C CYS A 42 -2.08 -15.48 -4.23
N GLY A 43 -1.11 -14.56 -4.39
CA GLY A 43 -1.15 -13.51 -5.42
C GLY A 43 -1.20 -14.08 -6.83
N LEU A 44 -0.38 -15.08 -7.12
CA LEU A 44 -0.33 -15.75 -8.43
C LEU A 44 -1.61 -16.56 -8.71
N VAL A 45 -2.16 -17.26 -7.73
CA VAL A 45 -3.45 -17.97 -7.86
C VAL A 45 -4.58 -16.97 -8.13
N SER A 46 -4.61 -15.86 -7.42
CA SER A 46 -5.57 -14.78 -7.69
C SER A 46 -5.46 -14.29 -9.13
N ALA A 47 -4.27 -14.00 -9.62
CA ALA A 47 -4.02 -13.55 -10.98
C ALA A 47 -4.46 -14.60 -12.02
N TRP A 48 -4.15 -15.87 -11.80
CA TRP A 48 -4.57 -16.97 -12.68
C TRP A 48 -6.10 -17.10 -12.76
N LEU A 49 -6.80 -17.04 -11.63
CA LEU A 49 -8.27 -17.09 -11.58
C LEU A 49 -8.90 -15.90 -12.35
N ILE A 50 -8.33 -14.72 -12.26
CA ILE A 50 -8.81 -13.54 -12.99
C ILE A 50 -8.61 -13.72 -14.50
N ALA A 51 -7.40 -14.06 -14.93
CA ALA A 51 -7.03 -14.09 -16.34
C ALA A 51 -7.64 -15.26 -17.09
N MET A 52 -7.58 -16.48 -16.51
CA MET A 52 -7.87 -17.71 -17.21
C MET A 52 -9.31 -18.21 -17.01
N VAL A 53 -9.85 -18.07 -15.82
CA VAL A 53 -11.20 -18.59 -15.51
C VAL A 53 -12.26 -17.51 -15.69
N GLY A 54 -12.11 -16.38 -15.06
CA GLY A 54 -12.92 -15.16 -15.25
C GLY A 54 -14.42 -15.27 -14.97
N SER A 55 -14.92 -16.41 -14.49
CA SER A 55 -16.31 -16.52 -14.05
C SER A 55 -16.56 -15.74 -12.76
N ALA A 56 -17.82 -15.35 -12.49
CA ALA A 56 -18.17 -14.59 -11.27
C ALA A 56 -17.72 -15.33 -9.99
N THR A 57 -17.82 -16.66 -9.97
CA THR A 57 -17.34 -17.49 -8.85
C THR A 57 -15.82 -17.46 -8.75
N ALA A 58 -15.11 -17.58 -9.88
CA ALA A 58 -13.65 -17.50 -9.89
C ALA A 58 -13.14 -16.13 -9.44
N LEU A 59 -13.80 -15.04 -9.82
CA LEU A 59 -13.45 -13.69 -9.39
C LEU A 59 -13.63 -13.51 -7.87
N ARG A 60 -14.65 -14.12 -7.27
CA ARG A 60 -14.82 -14.13 -5.80
C ARG A 60 -13.70 -14.90 -5.10
N TRP A 61 -13.30 -16.05 -5.64
CA TRP A 61 -12.13 -16.78 -5.14
C TRP A 61 -10.84 -16.00 -5.34
N ALA A 62 -10.68 -15.31 -6.46
CA ALA A 62 -9.54 -14.43 -6.69
C ALA A 62 -9.48 -13.32 -5.64
N ALA A 63 -10.61 -12.70 -5.29
CA ALA A 63 -10.69 -11.72 -4.22
C ALA A 63 -10.27 -12.30 -2.86
N PHE A 64 -10.69 -13.53 -2.55
CA PHE A 64 -10.29 -14.23 -1.33
C PHE A 64 -8.76 -14.45 -1.29
N PHE A 65 -8.16 -14.93 -2.37
CA PHE A 65 -6.71 -15.13 -2.44
C PHE A 65 -5.94 -13.79 -2.39
N LEU A 66 -6.48 -12.74 -2.98
CA LEU A 66 -5.91 -11.39 -2.88
C LEU A 66 -5.99 -10.83 -1.44
N TYR A 67 -7.06 -11.15 -0.73
CA TYR A 67 -7.17 -10.86 0.70
C TYR A 67 -6.11 -11.60 1.52
N LEU A 68 -5.94 -12.90 1.29
CA LEU A 68 -4.90 -13.70 1.95
C LEU A 68 -3.51 -13.15 1.64
N PHE A 69 -3.23 -12.79 0.38
CA PHE A 69 -1.99 -12.13 -0.02
C PHE A 69 -1.72 -10.88 0.82
N SER A 70 -2.72 -10.02 0.98
CA SER A 70 -2.60 -8.77 1.74
C SER A 70 -2.47 -9.00 3.26
N MET A 71 -3.19 -10.00 3.80
CA MET A 71 -3.17 -10.33 5.23
C MET A 71 -1.85 -11.00 5.65
N LEU A 72 -1.33 -11.92 4.82
CA LEU A 72 -0.08 -12.63 5.11
C LEU A 72 1.14 -11.71 5.05
N ASP A 73 1.07 -10.57 4.33
CA ASP A 73 2.06 -9.50 4.35
C ASP A 73 2.27 -8.92 5.77
N ALA A 74 1.19 -8.74 6.53
CA ALA A 74 1.29 -8.29 7.91
C ALA A 74 1.77 -9.42 8.84
N ALA A 75 1.46 -10.68 8.50
CA ALA A 75 1.79 -11.83 9.31
C ALA A 75 3.27 -12.20 9.26
N ASP A 76 3.93 -12.17 8.08
CA ASP A 76 5.34 -12.55 7.94
C ASP A 76 6.28 -11.59 8.70
N GLY A 77 6.02 -10.29 8.61
CA GLY A 77 6.77 -9.28 9.37
C GLY A 77 6.56 -9.39 10.88
N SER A 78 5.36 -9.75 11.35
CA SER A 78 5.07 -10.02 12.76
C SER A 78 5.72 -11.32 13.22
N LEU A 79 5.70 -12.37 12.40
CA LEU A 79 6.31 -13.67 12.69
C LEU A 79 7.85 -13.55 12.81
N ALA A 80 8.48 -12.80 11.88
CA ALA A 80 9.92 -12.54 11.93
C ALA A 80 10.34 -11.89 13.25
N LYS A 81 9.54 -10.96 13.78
CA LYS A 81 9.79 -10.33 15.08
C LYS A 81 9.59 -11.29 16.25
N LYS A 82 8.55 -12.13 16.22
CA LYS A 82 8.23 -13.07 17.30
C LYS A 82 9.24 -14.19 17.40
N LYS A 83 9.76 -14.68 16.26
CA LYS A 83 10.79 -15.74 16.22
C LYS A 83 12.22 -15.22 16.29
N GLY A 84 12.45 -13.91 16.13
CA GLY A 84 13.81 -13.37 16.03
C GLY A 84 14.53 -13.77 14.73
N GLU A 85 13.80 -14.17 13.69
CA GLU A 85 14.33 -14.74 12.46
C GLU A 85 14.34 -13.73 11.29
N GLY A 86 14.47 -12.44 11.57
CA GLY A 86 14.56 -11.40 10.54
C GLY A 86 15.91 -11.47 9.79
N THR A 87 15.86 -11.77 8.47
CA THR A 87 17.05 -11.80 7.62
C THR A 87 16.98 -10.77 6.50
N LEU A 88 18.13 -10.32 5.98
CA LEU A 88 18.19 -9.43 4.82
C LEU A 88 17.61 -10.12 3.57
N ALA A 89 17.88 -11.40 3.38
CA ALA A 89 17.32 -12.19 2.28
C ALA A 89 15.80 -12.30 2.37
N GLY A 90 15.25 -12.53 3.58
CA GLY A 90 13.80 -12.53 3.82
C GLY A 90 13.16 -11.18 3.51
N ALA A 91 13.77 -10.08 3.97
CA ALA A 91 13.27 -8.74 3.67
C ALA A 91 13.36 -8.37 2.18
N TRP A 92 14.35 -8.90 1.46
CA TRP A 92 14.44 -8.75 0.00
C TRP A 92 13.34 -9.56 -0.71
N LEU A 93 13.18 -10.84 -0.33
CA LEU A 93 12.14 -11.72 -0.90
C LEU A 93 10.73 -11.17 -0.67
N ASP A 94 10.46 -10.62 0.51
CA ASP A 94 9.22 -9.93 0.85
C ASP A 94 8.89 -8.80 -0.15
N ARG A 95 9.89 -7.94 -0.44
CA ARG A 95 9.74 -6.88 -1.45
C ARG A 95 9.49 -7.40 -2.85
N GLN A 96 10.16 -8.52 -3.24
CA GLN A 96 9.92 -9.14 -4.56
C GLN A 96 8.52 -9.75 -4.63
N ALA A 97 8.06 -10.41 -3.58
CA ALA A 97 6.72 -10.99 -3.49
C ALA A 97 5.63 -9.92 -3.65
N ASP A 98 5.79 -8.75 -3.01
CA ASP A 98 4.91 -7.59 -3.20
C ASP A 98 4.84 -7.16 -4.66
N GLY A 99 6.00 -6.89 -5.25
CA GLY A 99 6.08 -6.39 -6.62
C GLY A 99 5.49 -7.36 -7.63
N ILE A 100 5.88 -8.64 -7.56
CA ILE A 100 5.41 -9.69 -8.47
C ILE A 100 3.91 -9.94 -8.30
N GLY A 101 3.41 -10.00 -7.05
CA GLY A 101 2.00 -10.25 -6.77
C GLY A 101 1.10 -9.14 -7.33
N PHE A 102 1.42 -7.88 -7.08
CA PHE A 102 0.67 -6.75 -7.64
C PHE A 102 0.76 -6.70 -9.16
N LEU A 103 1.94 -6.86 -9.73
CA LEU A 103 2.14 -6.89 -11.18
C LEU A 103 1.28 -7.97 -11.84
N ALA A 104 1.32 -9.20 -11.31
CA ALA A 104 0.56 -10.33 -11.83
C ALA A 104 -0.95 -10.06 -11.81
N VAL A 105 -1.48 -9.54 -10.70
CA VAL A 105 -2.91 -9.23 -10.56
C VAL A 105 -3.35 -8.13 -11.54
N PHE A 106 -2.59 -7.05 -11.69
CA PHE A 106 -2.96 -5.97 -12.64
C PHE A 106 -2.87 -6.41 -14.09
N ILE A 107 -1.85 -7.22 -14.46
CA ILE A 107 -1.76 -7.81 -15.79
C ILE A 107 -2.96 -8.75 -16.04
N ALA A 108 -3.32 -9.58 -15.07
CA ALA A 108 -4.47 -10.47 -15.16
C ALA A 108 -5.80 -9.70 -15.37
N ILE A 109 -5.98 -8.58 -14.65
CA ILE A 109 -7.13 -7.68 -14.85
C ILE A 109 -7.11 -7.09 -16.26
N ALA A 110 -5.96 -6.63 -16.75
CA ALA A 110 -5.82 -6.07 -18.09
C ALA A 110 -6.17 -7.11 -19.18
N VAL A 111 -5.66 -8.33 -19.03
CA VAL A 111 -5.99 -9.45 -19.95
C VAL A 111 -7.49 -9.74 -19.91
N ARG A 112 -8.07 -9.86 -18.72
CA ARG A 112 -9.50 -10.14 -18.56
C ARG A 112 -10.38 -9.05 -19.19
N LEU A 113 -10.05 -7.78 -18.99
CA LEU A 113 -10.78 -6.65 -19.58
C LEU A 113 -10.65 -6.64 -21.11
N GLY A 114 -9.47 -7.00 -21.65
CA GLY A 114 -9.28 -7.14 -23.09
C GLY A 114 -10.16 -8.24 -23.68
N VAL A 115 -10.27 -9.38 -23.01
CA VAL A 115 -11.13 -10.49 -23.45
C VAL A 115 -12.61 -10.15 -23.32
N SER A 116 -13.04 -9.49 -22.23
CA SER A 116 -14.45 -9.16 -22.02
C SER A 116 -14.99 -8.05 -22.91
N HIS A 117 -14.12 -7.30 -23.56
CA HIS A 117 -14.48 -6.18 -24.47
C HIS A 117 -14.03 -6.45 -25.92
N ASP A 118 -14.03 -7.70 -26.35
CA ASP A 118 -13.75 -8.12 -27.74
C ASP A 118 -12.41 -7.58 -28.29
N GLY A 119 -11.39 -7.50 -27.42
CA GLY A 119 -10.07 -7.00 -27.78
C GLY A 119 -9.92 -5.47 -27.78
N ALA A 120 -10.91 -4.74 -27.29
CA ALA A 120 -10.79 -3.27 -27.14
C ALA A 120 -9.68 -2.92 -26.12
N TYR A 121 -8.77 -2.05 -26.54
CA TYR A 121 -7.57 -1.71 -25.74
C TYR A 121 -7.82 -0.69 -24.62
N PHE A 122 -8.97 -0.02 -24.60
CA PHE A 122 -9.24 1.06 -23.65
C PHE A 122 -9.13 0.61 -22.19
N TRP A 123 -9.88 -0.41 -21.80
CA TRP A 123 -9.88 -0.90 -20.41
C TRP A 123 -8.58 -1.59 -19.98
N PRO A 124 -7.94 -2.42 -20.81
CA PRO A 124 -6.59 -2.91 -20.55
C PRO A 124 -5.58 -1.79 -20.32
N LEU A 125 -5.65 -0.71 -21.12
CA LEU A 125 -4.79 0.46 -20.96
C LEU A 125 -5.02 1.15 -19.62
N ILE A 126 -6.28 1.34 -19.20
CA ILE A 126 -6.62 1.90 -17.88
C ILE A 126 -6.05 1.05 -16.75
N ALA A 127 -6.10 -0.28 -16.86
CA ALA A 127 -5.52 -1.18 -15.86
C ALA A 127 -3.99 -1.03 -15.77
N ILE A 128 -3.30 -0.97 -16.92
CA ILE A 128 -1.85 -0.76 -16.98
C ILE A 128 -1.46 0.63 -16.44
N LEU A 129 -2.21 1.67 -16.79
CA LEU A 129 -1.99 3.01 -16.25
C LEU A 129 -2.20 3.06 -14.73
N SER A 130 -3.18 2.33 -14.21
CA SER A 130 -3.42 2.21 -12.76
C SER A 130 -2.25 1.57 -12.04
N LEU A 131 -1.68 0.50 -12.61
CA LEU A 131 -0.46 -0.14 -12.11
C LEU A 131 0.72 0.83 -12.14
N THR A 132 0.93 1.51 -13.27
CA THR A 132 2.03 2.47 -13.45
C THR A 132 1.93 3.60 -12.43
N MET A 133 0.76 4.21 -12.27
CA MET A 133 0.54 5.26 -11.29
C MET A 133 0.72 4.78 -9.85
N THR A 134 0.26 3.57 -9.53
CA THR A 134 0.50 2.97 -8.22
C THR A 134 1.99 2.83 -7.95
N THR A 135 2.76 2.32 -8.91
CA THR A 135 4.21 2.16 -8.81
C THR A 135 4.93 3.51 -8.66
N VAL A 136 4.57 4.50 -9.47
CA VAL A 136 5.15 5.86 -9.42
C VAL A 136 4.91 6.51 -8.06
N VAL A 137 3.69 6.43 -7.52
CA VAL A 137 3.35 6.99 -6.20
C VAL A 137 4.16 6.30 -5.10
N HIS A 138 4.31 4.98 -5.15
CA HIS A 138 5.08 4.24 -4.15
C HIS A 138 6.58 4.54 -4.25
N LEU A 139 7.13 4.60 -5.47
CA LEU A 139 8.52 4.97 -5.71
C LEU A 139 8.80 6.40 -5.20
N MET A 140 7.95 7.35 -5.54
CA MET A 140 8.05 8.73 -5.06
C MET A 140 8.07 8.80 -3.53
N ASN A 141 7.14 8.12 -2.87
CA ASN A 141 7.10 8.08 -1.41
C ASN A 141 8.33 7.40 -0.80
N TRP A 142 8.85 6.35 -1.45
CA TRP A 142 10.08 5.66 -1.02
C TRP A 142 11.30 6.58 -1.16
N VAL A 143 11.48 7.25 -2.31
CA VAL A 143 12.58 8.20 -2.55
C VAL A 143 12.55 9.32 -1.52
N LEU A 144 11.38 9.94 -1.31
CA LEU A 144 11.24 11.02 -0.34
C LEU A 144 11.58 10.60 1.10
N ARG A 145 11.29 9.36 1.48
CA ARG A 145 11.59 8.84 2.83
C ARG A 145 13.05 8.48 3.05
N ASN A 146 13.72 7.95 2.03
CA ASN A 146 15.04 7.34 2.17
C ASN A 146 16.20 8.24 1.73
N LYS A 147 15.94 9.32 1.00
CA LYS A 147 16.99 10.26 0.59
C LYS A 147 17.16 11.35 1.63
N THR A 148 18.36 11.48 2.16
CA THR A 148 18.73 12.53 3.11
C THR A 148 18.49 13.94 2.57
N VAL A 149 18.67 14.13 1.26
CA VAL A 149 18.42 15.40 0.56
C VAL A 149 16.95 15.84 0.64
N PHE A 150 16.00 14.89 0.57
CA PHE A 150 14.56 15.17 0.59
C PHE A 150 13.96 15.13 2.00
N LYS A 151 14.72 14.69 3.00
CA LYS A 151 14.25 14.61 4.38
C LYS A 151 13.78 15.96 4.94
N PRO A 152 14.46 17.11 4.68
CA PRO A 152 13.99 18.42 5.11
C PRO A 152 12.63 18.80 4.52
N LEU A 153 12.31 18.37 3.29
CA LEU A 153 11.02 18.64 2.65
C LEU A 153 9.85 17.86 3.29
N LEU A 154 10.13 16.83 4.07
CA LEU A 154 9.13 16.00 4.75
C LEU A 154 8.94 16.38 6.21
N THR A 155 9.97 16.89 6.85
CA THR A 155 9.89 17.38 8.23
C THR A 155 9.13 18.71 8.23
N LYS A 156 8.09 18.82 9.07
CA LYS A 156 7.56 20.14 9.42
C LYS A 156 8.72 20.94 10.01
N PRO A 157 8.83 22.26 9.70
CA PRO A 157 9.66 23.12 10.54
C PRO A 157 9.29 22.82 11.99
N LYS A 158 10.26 22.55 12.84
CA LYS A 158 10.02 22.61 14.27
C LYS A 158 9.59 24.06 14.52
N GLU A 159 8.30 24.32 14.63
CA GLU A 159 7.87 25.42 15.46
C GLU A 159 8.58 25.16 16.78
N GLU A 160 9.37 26.09 17.22
CA GLU A 160 9.89 26.12 18.57
C GLU A 160 8.69 26.28 19.49
N VAL A 161 8.00 25.16 19.70
CA VAL A 161 7.07 25.04 20.78
C VAL A 161 7.95 25.02 22.02
N HIS A 162 7.97 26.15 22.72
CA HIS A 162 8.37 26.17 24.11
C HIS A 162 7.51 25.11 24.82
N VAL A 163 8.03 23.90 24.90
CA VAL A 163 7.40 22.81 25.64
C VAL A 163 7.60 23.14 27.11
N ASN A 164 6.59 23.72 27.71
CA ASN A 164 6.43 23.66 29.15
C ASN A 164 6.40 22.17 29.53
N PRO A 165 7.32 21.66 30.37
CA PRO A 165 7.47 20.23 30.64
C PRO A 165 6.37 19.63 31.52
N GLY A 166 5.15 20.08 31.39
CA GLY A 166 4.02 19.66 32.25
C GLY A 166 2.72 19.31 31.56
N HIS A 167 2.56 19.54 30.27
CA HIS A 167 1.31 19.20 29.59
C HIS A 167 1.62 18.70 28.17
N GLU A 168 1.63 17.37 27.96
CA GLU A 168 1.42 16.80 26.65
C GLU A 168 -0.07 16.93 26.31
N PRO A 169 -0.46 17.69 25.28
CA PRO A 169 -1.82 17.62 24.76
C PRO A 169 -1.95 16.35 23.93
N ALA A 170 -2.34 15.30 24.58
CA ALA A 170 -2.61 13.99 23.96
C ALA A 170 -3.95 14.01 23.24
N ASN A 171 -4.37 14.92 22.43
CA ASN A 171 -5.59 14.68 21.64
C ASN A 171 -6.00 15.69 20.56
N ASP A 172 -5.21 16.66 20.15
CA ASP A 172 -5.67 17.54 19.06
C ASP A 172 -4.85 17.40 17.76
N LEU A 173 -4.83 16.21 17.20
CA LEU A 173 -4.60 16.10 15.77
C LEU A 173 -5.86 16.63 15.07
N SER A 174 -5.73 17.79 14.42
CA SER A 174 -6.77 18.39 13.57
C SER A 174 -7.45 17.30 12.73
N ILE A 175 -8.78 17.37 12.60
CA ILE A 175 -9.59 16.45 11.77
C ILE A 175 -8.96 16.30 10.38
N ALA A 176 -8.43 17.38 9.80
CA ALA A 176 -7.70 17.36 8.54
C ALA A 176 -6.46 16.46 8.56
N THR A 177 -5.72 16.41 9.68
CA THR A 177 -4.54 15.54 9.82
C THR A 177 -4.96 14.08 10.00
N LYS A 178 -6.04 13.81 10.71
CA LYS A 178 -6.64 12.47 10.84
C LYS A 178 -7.13 11.99 9.47
N LEU A 179 -7.88 12.81 8.76
CA LEU A 179 -8.40 12.51 7.42
C LEU A 179 -7.27 12.28 6.41
N LYS A 180 -6.23 13.10 6.43
CA LYS A 180 -5.04 12.93 5.58
C LYS A 180 -4.32 11.61 5.81
N ARG A 181 -4.20 11.15 7.07
CA ARG A 181 -3.64 9.83 7.38
C ARG A 181 -4.54 8.70 6.89
N GLN A 182 -5.86 8.89 7.01
CA GLN A 182 -6.85 7.92 6.52
C GLN A 182 -6.85 7.81 4.99
N LEU A 183 -6.71 8.92 4.27
CA LEU A 183 -6.75 8.97 2.80
C LEU A 183 -5.40 8.67 2.12
N GLY A 184 -4.28 8.62 2.86
CA GLY A 184 -2.96 8.34 2.28
C GLY A 184 -2.92 7.05 1.45
N PRO A 185 -2.14 7.00 0.34
CA PRO A 185 -2.03 5.81 -0.49
C PRO A 185 -1.36 4.70 0.28
N GLY A 186 -1.89 3.51 0.14
CA GLY A 186 -1.31 2.29 0.66
C GLY A 186 -1.76 1.13 -0.18
N TYR A 187 -0.93 0.11 -0.34
CA TYR A 187 -1.28 -1.11 -1.05
C TYR A 187 -2.60 -1.71 -0.57
N HIS A 188 -2.88 -1.65 0.75
CA HIS A 188 -4.12 -2.15 1.33
C HIS A 188 -5.39 -1.52 0.72
N LYS A 189 -5.34 -0.22 0.34
CA LYS A 189 -6.49 0.46 -0.26
C LYS A 189 -6.67 0.08 -1.72
N VAL A 190 -5.57 0.01 -2.46
CA VAL A 190 -5.56 -0.49 -3.84
C VAL A 190 -6.07 -1.93 -3.88
N SER A 191 -5.55 -2.78 -2.99
CA SER A 191 -5.99 -4.16 -2.83
C SER A 191 -7.48 -4.24 -2.48
N LEU A 192 -7.97 -3.40 -1.55
CA LEU A 192 -9.39 -3.36 -1.19
C LEU A 192 -10.28 -2.97 -2.38
N ILE A 193 -9.92 -1.93 -3.13
CA ILE A 193 -10.69 -1.52 -4.32
C ILE A 193 -10.70 -2.64 -5.37
N ALA A 194 -9.55 -3.25 -5.63
CA ALA A 194 -9.44 -4.39 -6.54
C ALA A 194 -10.31 -5.57 -6.08
N MET A 195 -10.27 -5.90 -4.78
CA MET A 195 -11.10 -6.97 -4.21
C MET A 195 -12.59 -6.69 -4.36
N LEU A 196 -13.04 -5.46 -4.09
CA LEU A 196 -14.44 -5.09 -4.28
C LEU A 196 -14.84 -5.21 -5.75
N GLY A 197 -13.99 -4.76 -6.68
CA GLY A 197 -14.19 -4.95 -8.12
C GLY A 197 -14.34 -6.40 -8.52
N LEU A 198 -13.52 -7.30 -7.95
CA LEU A 198 -13.60 -8.74 -8.18
C LEU A 198 -14.88 -9.36 -7.59
N ILE A 199 -15.25 -8.99 -6.36
CA ILE A 199 -16.44 -9.53 -5.68
C ILE A 199 -17.71 -9.16 -6.45
N PHE A 200 -17.81 -7.90 -6.88
CA PHE A 200 -18.98 -7.38 -7.58
C PHE A 200 -18.91 -7.51 -9.10
N ASN A 201 -17.85 -8.10 -9.63
CA ASN A 201 -17.59 -8.22 -11.08
C ASN A 201 -17.63 -6.86 -11.81
N GLN A 202 -17.02 -5.83 -11.19
CA GLN A 202 -16.96 -4.44 -11.66
C GLN A 202 -15.49 -4.02 -11.84
N LEU A 203 -14.76 -4.74 -12.70
CA LEU A 203 -13.31 -4.54 -12.87
C LEU A 203 -13.00 -3.18 -13.50
N GLU A 204 -13.83 -2.70 -14.42
CA GLU A 204 -13.70 -1.39 -15.06
C GLU A 204 -13.77 -0.26 -14.03
N LEU A 205 -14.78 -0.32 -13.18
CA LEU A 205 -14.96 0.67 -12.11
C LEU A 205 -13.82 0.61 -11.11
N ALA A 206 -13.33 -0.58 -10.79
CA ALA A 206 -12.20 -0.75 -9.87
C ALA A 206 -10.92 -0.12 -10.42
N VAL A 207 -10.53 -0.43 -11.68
CA VAL A 207 -9.30 0.13 -12.25
C VAL A 207 -9.40 1.63 -12.49
N ALA A 208 -10.56 2.15 -12.92
CA ALA A 208 -10.79 3.58 -13.07
C ALA A 208 -10.69 4.31 -11.71
N SER A 209 -11.27 3.73 -10.65
CA SER A 209 -11.21 4.29 -9.30
C SER A 209 -9.79 4.28 -8.75
N ILE A 210 -9.02 3.21 -8.97
CA ILE A 210 -7.61 3.13 -8.57
C ILE A 210 -6.80 4.21 -9.31
N LEU A 211 -6.99 4.34 -10.62
CA LEU A 211 -6.28 5.34 -11.41
C LEU A 211 -6.60 6.75 -10.93
N ALA A 212 -7.87 7.10 -10.81
CA ALA A 212 -8.31 8.41 -10.35
C ALA A 212 -7.75 8.74 -8.95
N PHE A 213 -7.81 7.78 -8.01
CA PHE A 213 -7.27 7.93 -6.67
C PHE A 213 -5.75 8.15 -6.67
N MET A 214 -5.00 7.39 -7.47
CA MET A 214 -3.54 7.49 -7.54
C MET A 214 -3.08 8.77 -8.21
N VAL A 215 -3.75 9.21 -9.28
CA VAL A 215 -3.48 10.49 -9.95
C VAL A 215 -3.75 11.67 -9.02
N ALA A 216 -4.92 11.69 -8.37
CA ALA A 216 -5.28 12.74 -7.42
C ALA A 216 -4.26 12.82 -6.26
N TRP A 217 -3.86 11.68 -5.73
CA TRP A 217 -2.85 11.63 -4.67
C TRP A 217 -1.47 12.08 -5.16
N TRP A 218 -1.06 11.67 -6.36
CA TRP A 218 0.20 12.08 -6.95
C TRP A 218 0.25 13.61 -7.13
N LEU A 219 -0.78 14.21 -7.71
CA LEU A 219 -0.90 15.67 -7.87
C LEU A 219 -0.81 16.38 -6.52
N TYR A 220 -1.64 15.96 -5.56
CA TYR A 220 -1.63 16.51 -4.21
C TYR A 220 -0.24 16.45 -3.56
N ARG A 221 0.44 15.31 -3.69
CA ARG A 221 1.75 15.11 -3.07
C ARG A 221 2.83 15.93 -3.75
N THR A 222 2.80 16.01 -5.08
CA THR A 222 3.73 16.82 -5.87
C THR A 222 3.59 18.30 -5.52
N LEU A 223 2.37 18.83 -5.45
CA LEU A 223 2.11 20.22 -5.04
C LEU A 223 2.63 20.49 -3.62
N GLN A 224 2.43 19.58 -2.68
CA GLN A 224 2.96 19.72 -1.32
C GLN A 224 4.49 19.80 -1.29
N VAL A 225 5.17 18.92 -2.03
CA VAL A 225 6.64 18.91 -2.09
C VAL A 225 7.14 20.20 -2.75
N LEU A 226 6.52 20.62 -3.86
CA LEU A 226 6.88 21.84 -4.57
C LEU A 226 6.71 23.08 -3.69
N MET A 227 5.56 23.24 -3.02
CA MET A 227 5.32 24.37 -2.12
C MET A 227 6.34 24.43 -0.96
N ARG A 228 6.77 23.27 -0.46
CA ARG A 228 7.79 23.22 0.58
C ARG A 228 9.17 23.54 0.05
N ALA A 229 9.52 23.04 -1.14
CA ALA A 229 10.78 23.38 -1.79
C ALA A 229 10.90 24.89 -1.99
N MET A 230 9.88 25.53 -2.57
CA MET A 230 9.85 26.98 -2.77
C MET A 230 10.02 27.77 -1.46
N ARG A 231 9.41 27.32 -0.35
CA ARG A 231 9.60 27.98 0.96
C ARG A 231 11.02 27.82 1.52
N VAL A 232 11.65 26.67 1.29
CA VAL A 232 13.04 26.43 1.71
C VAL A 232 13.98 27.31 0.90
N ASP A 233 13.77 27.39 -0.42
CA ASP A 233 14.58 28.20 -1.32
C ASP A 233 14.41 29.70 -1.00
N ALA A 234 13.18 30.18 -0.76
CA ALA A 234 12.92 31.56 -0.36
C ALA A 234 13.67 31.95 0.93
N LYS A 235 13.66 31.09 1.94
CA LYS A 235 14.41 31.32 3.18
C LYS A 235 15.93 31.33 2.97
N ALA A 236 16.43 30.51 2.08
CA ALA A 236 17.86 30.41 1.76
C ALA A 236 18.36 31.70 1.04
N HIS A 237 17.46 32.37 0.29
CA HIS A 237 17.79 33.59 -0.46
C HIS A 237 17.41 34.90 0.27
N GLY A 238 17.01 34.85 1.55
CA GLY A 238 16.74 36.03 2.36
C GLY A 238 15.49 36.82 1.94
N ALA A 239 14.58 36.18 1.23
CA ALA A 239 13.28 36.76 0.91
C ALA A 239 12.31 36.45 2.08
N ASP A 240 12.40 37.27 3.15
CA ASP A 240 11.40 37.29 4.23
C ASP A 240 10.30 38.31 3.90
#